data_c1d766d76209bca28ad2214dc89231cd
#
_entry.id   c1d766d76209bca28ad2214dc89231cd
#
_cell.length_a   1.000
_cell.length_b   1.000
_cell.length_c   1.000
_cell.angle_alpha   90.00
_cell.angle_beta   90.00
_cell.angle_gamma   90.00
#
_symmetry.space_group_name_H-M   'P 1'
#
loop_
_entity.id
_entity.type
_entity.pdbx_description
1 polymer ?
#
loop_
_entity_poly.entity_id
_entity_poly.type
_entity_poly.pdbx_seq_one_letter_code
_entity_poly.pdbx_strand_id
1 'polypeptide(L)'
;MRNLFAFSAGVETTMFWDLWHNTSRRDDMMHLMFSKLKLMELEEGGLARRPLAGAFQRMARMLRGLQSVQRIAPETDPSVVVFEVLRSGRGPLYVIWQRRDAFSGEDAPATRFEMDWKEPACVMVDALGAAPPFTVGNGHLCLLLSNTPIFIEAVGNLGSNL
;
A
#
# COMPACT_ATOMS: atom_id res chain seq x y z
N MET A 1 1.61 -4.53 -2.49
CA MET A 1 1.14 -4.58 -3.90
C MET A 1 0.77 -5.99 -4.35
N ARG A 2 1.68 -6.97 -4.34
CA ARG A 2 1.38 -8.36 -4.79
C ARG A 2 0.15 -8.96 -4.12
N ASN A 3 -0.04 -8.74 -2.82
CA ASN A 3 -1.18 -9.28 -2.08
C ASN A 3 -2.53 -8.75 -2.58
N LEU A 4 -2.61 -7.47 -2.96
CA LEU A 4 -3.86 -6.91 -3.51
C LEU A 4 -4.24 -7.55 -4.84
N PHE A 5 -3.26 -7.80 -5.73
CA PHE A 5 -3.50 -8.55 -6.96
C PHE A 5 -3.94 -9.99 -6.67
N ALA A 6 -3.32 -10.65 -5.70
CA ALA A 6 -3.70 -12.01 -5.31
C ALA A 6 -5.14 -12.05 -4.76
N PHE A 7 -5.48 -11.15 -3.82
CA PHE A 7 -6.83 -11.05 -3.26
C PHE A 7 -7.88 -10.70 -4.31
N SER A 8 -7.59 -9.81 -5.24
CA SER A 8 -8.52 -9.48 -6.33
C SER A 8 -8.72 -10.63 -7.33
N ALA A 9 -7.81 -11.59 -7.36
CA ALA A 9 -7.93 -12.82 -8.13
C ALA A 9 -8.55 -14.00 -7.33
N GLY A 10 -9.08 -13.74 -6.13
CA GLY A 10 -9.75 -14.74 -5.30
C GLY A 10 -8.83 -15.55 -4.38
N VAL A 11 -7.56 -15.18 -4.24
CA VAL A 11 -6.66 -15.81 -3.25
C VAL A 11 -7.06 -15.34 -1.86
N GLU A 12 -7.41 -16.27 -0.98
CA GLU A 12 -7.91 -15.97 0.36
C GLU A 12 -6.78 -15.69 1.37
N THR A 13 -5.62 -16.26 1.16
CA THR A 13 -4.50 -16.15 2.11
C THR A 13 -3.18 -15.96 1.37
N THR A 14 -2.38 -15.02 1.86
CA THR A 14 -0.99 -14.84 1.40
C THR A 14 -0.03 -15.03 2.55
N MET A 15 1.06 -15.74 2.31
CA MET A 15 2.14 -15.87 3.26
C MET A 15 3.30 -14.95 2.88
N PHE A 16 3.85 -14.28 3.89
CA PHE A 16 5.11 -13.57 3.73
C PHE A 16 6.25 -14.54 4.07
N TRP A 17 7.11 -14.78 3.08
CA TRP A 17 8.29 -15.61 3.25
C TRP A 17 9.42 -14.76 3.82
N ASP A 18 10.01 -15.27 4.90
CA ASP A 18 11.20 -14.80 5.58
C ASP A 18 11.01 -13.56 6.48
N LEU A 19 10.50 -13.86 7.68
CA LEU A 19 10.43 -12.87 8.76
C LEU A 19 11.84 -12.46 9.22
N TRP A 20 12.75 -13.42 9.27
CA TRP A 20 14.13 -13.28 9.74
C TRP A 20 15.01 -14.35 9.09
N HIS A 21 16.18 -13.96 8.62
CA HIS A 21 17.15 -14.86 8.02
C HIS A 21 18.43 -14.93 8.85
N ASN A 22 18.90 -16.14 9.16
CA ASN A 22 20.12 -16.34 9.92
C ASN A 22 21.34 -16.00 9.04
N THR A 23 22.16 -15.05 9.50
CA THR A 23 23.29 -14.47 8.76
C THR A 23 24.56 -15.33 8.81
N SER A 24 24.52 -16.55 9.31
CA SER A 24 25.71 -17.40 9.52
C SER A 24 26.43 -17.84 8.22
N ARG A 25 25.82 -17.61 7.05
CA ARG A 25 26.42 -17.91 5.73
C ARG A 25 26.29 -16.70 4.81
N ARG A 26 27.22 -15.76 4.92
CA ARG A 26 27.21 -14.51 4.14
C ARG A 26 27.53 -14.65 2.65
N ASP A 27 28.06 -15.80 2.23
CA ASP A 27 28.63 -16.00 0.89
C ASP A 27 27.72 -16.81 -0.05
N ASP A 28 26.48 -17.11 0.36
CA ASP A 28 25.53 -17.82 -0.47
C ASP A 28 24.71 -16.82 -1.32
N MET A 29 24.65 -17.06 -2.64
CA MET A 29 23.87 -16.23 -3.57
C MET A 29 22.39 -16.14 -3.16
N MET A 30 21.82 -17.23 -2.63
CA MET A 30 20.46 -17.26 -2.09
C MET A 30 20.33 -16.29 -0.90
N HIS A 31 21.33 -16.22 -0.04
CA HIS A 31 21.37 -15.25 1.05
C HIS A 31 21.35 -13.81 0.54
N LEU A 32 22.14 -13.48 -0.47
CA LEU A 32 22.14 -12.14 -1.07
C LEU A 32 20.80 -11.77 -1.70
N MET A 33 20.14 -12.73 -2.36
CA MET A 33 18.81 -12.52 -2.97
C MET A 33 17.71 -12.29 -1.92
N PHE A 34 17.69 -13.09 -0.85
CA PHE A 34 16.62 -13.04 0.16
C PHE A 34 16.92 -12.10 1.33
N SER A 35 18.17 -11.73 1.55
CA SER A 35 18.54 -10.84 2.66
C SER A 35 17.82 -9.49 2.63
N LYS A 36 17.45 -9.01 1.46
CA LYS A 36 16.73 -7.74 1.29
C LYS A 36 15.22 -7.86 1.48
N LEU A 37 14.67 -9.07 1.47
CA LEU A 37 13.23 -9.31 1.62
C LEU A 37 12.80 -9.51 3.07
N LYS A 38 13.75 -9.68 4.00
CA LYS A 38 13.47 -9.89 5.43
C LYS A 38 12.81 -8.66 6.07
N LEU A 39 11.91 -8.88 7.00
CA LEU A 39 11.24 -7.84 7.78
C LEU A 39 12.07 -7.38 8.98
N MET A 40 12.89 -8.26 9.51
CA MET A 40 13.70 -8.03 10.70
C MET A 40 15.18 -8.22 10.37
N GLU A 41 16.04 -7.51 11.08
CA GLU A 41 17.49 -7.63 10.99
C GLU A 41 18.08 -7.86 12.37
N LEU A 42 19.09 -8.75 12.46
CA LEU A 42 19.80 -8.98 13.70
C LEU A 42 20.90 -7.92 13.85
N GLU A 43 20.79 -7.13 14.90
CA GLU A 43 21.78 -6.12 15.31
C GLU A 43 22.36 -6.49 16.68
N GLU A 44 23.38 -5.78 17.15
CA GLU A 44 24.06 -6.07 18.43
C GLU A 44 23.13 -6.01 19.66
N GLY A 45 21.97 -5.34 19.56
CA GLY A 45 20.98 -5.24 20.63
C GLY A 45 19.77 -6.19 20.49
N GLY A 46 19.73 -7.05 19.45
CA GLY A 46 18.60 -7.92 19.17
C GLY A 46 18.00 -7.72 17.77
N LEU A 47 16.73 -8.07 17.61
CA LEU A 47 16.04 -7.94 16.32
C LEU A 47 15.53 -6.51 16.08
N ALA A 48 16.10 -5.82 15.11
CA ALA A 48 15.65 -4.52 14.62
C ALA A 48 14.63 -4.65 13.48
N ARG A 49 13.66 -3.75 13.43
CA ARG A 49 12.65 -3.70 12.35
C ARG A 49 13.19 -2.92 11.15
N ARG A 50 13.09 -3.51 9.98
CA ARG A 50 13.38 -2.81 8.73
C ARG A 50 12.18 -1.96 8.28
N PRO A 51 12.39 -0.95 7.41
CA PRO A 51 11.28 -0.15 6.84
C PRO A 51 10.18 -1.03 6.20
N LEU A 52 10.55 -2.13 5.57
CA LEU A 52 9.62 -3.10 4.98
C LEU A 52 8.66 -3.70 6.02
N ALA A 53 9.11 -3.92 7.27
CA ALA A 53 8.25 -4.40 8.35
C ALA A 53 7.16 -3.37 8.71
N GLY A 54 7.50 -2.08 8.72
CA GLY A 54 6.54 -1.00 8.92
C GLY A 54 5.48 -0.94 7.83
N ALA A 55 5.91 -1.03 6.57
CA ALA A 55 5.01 -1.06 5.42
C ALA A 55 4.10 -2.30 5.44
N PHE A 56 4.64 -3.49 5.76
CA PHE A 56 3.85 -4.72 5.90
C PHE A 56 2.82 -4.61 7.04
N GLN A 57 3.24 -4.13 8.21
CA GLN A 57 2.34 -3.94 9.35
C GLN A 57 1.21 -2.96 9.03
N ARG A 58 1.52 -1.88 8.33
CA ARG A 58 0.50 -0.89 7.89
C ARG A 58 -0.48 -1.53 6.93
N MET A 59 0.00 -2.20 5.90
CA MET A 59 -0.85 -2.94 4.96
C MET A 59 -1.78 -3.91 5.71
N ALA A 60 -1.26 -4.72 6.62
CA ALA A 60 -2.06 -5.67 7.40
C ALA A 60 -3.14 -4.98 8.25
N ARG A 61 -2.85 -3.81 8.83
CA ARG A 61 -3.83 -3.01 9.57
C ARG A 61 -4.90 -2.42 8.67
N MET A 62 -4.50 -1.89 7.51
CA MET A 62 -5.42 -1.26 6.56
C MET A 62 -6.37 -2.29 5.93
N LEU A 63 -5.90 -3.53 5.72
CA LEU A 63 -6.71 -4.62 5.17
C LEU A 63 -7.47 -5.43 6.23
N ARG A 64 -7.39 -5.07 7.52
CA ARG A 64 -8.14 -5.78 8.58
C ARG A 64 -9.65 -5.74 8.30
N GLY A 65 -10.29 -6.90 8.38
CA GLY A 65 -11.70 -7.07 8.08
C GLY A 65 -12.02 -7.11 6.59
N LEU A 66 -11.02 -7.44 5.77
CA LEU A 66 -11.16 -7.60 4.33
C LEU A 66 -12.35 -8.49 3.98
N GLN A 67 -13.22 -8.00 3.09
CA GLN A 67 -14.34 -8.73 2.51
C GLN A 67 -14.16 -8.93 1.01
N SER A 68 -13.76 -7.87 0.30
CA SER A 68 -13.48 -7.97 -1.13
C SER A 68 -12.41 -6.98 -1.57
N VAL A 69 -11.72 -7.32 -2.64
CA VAL A 69 -10.77 -6.45 -3.34
C VAL A 69 -11.14 -6.44 -4.81
N GLN A 70 -11.40 -5.25 -5.33
CA GLN A 70 -11.70 -5.07 -6.74
C GLN A 70 -10.68 -4.11 -7.36
N ARG A 71 -10.12 -4.48 -8.50
CA ARG A 71 -9.30 -3.55 -9.29
C ARG A 71 -10.22 -2.63 -10.09
N ILE A 72 -10.02 -1.34 -9.92
CA ILE A 72 -10.67 -0.30 -10.73
C ILE A 72 -9.65 0.15 -11.78
N ALA A 73 -9.99 0.09 -13.04
CA ALA A 73 -9.15 0.60 -14.12
C ALA A 73 -9.46 2.08 -14.32
N PRO A 74 -8.52 3.00 -14.08
CA PRO A 74 -8.71 4.39 -14.47
C PRO A 74 -8.75 4.46 -16.00
N GLU A 75 -9.74 5.15 -16.54
CA GLU A 75 -9.91 5.30 -17.98
C GLU A 75 -8.78 6.14 -18.61
N THR A 76 -8.17 7.03 -17.83
CA THR A 76 -7.25 8.07 -18.31
C THR A 76 -5.78 7.64 -18.34
N ASP A 77 -5.36 6.71 -17.49
CA ASP A 77 -3.94 6.30 -17.39
C ASP A 77 -3.81 4.82 -17.00
N PRO A 78 -3.43 3.94 -17.94
CA PRO A 78 -3.26 2.51 -17.68
C PRO A 78 -2.06 2.20 -16.77
N SER A 79 -1.15 3.14 -16.56
CA SER A 79 -0.05 2.99 -15.61
C SER A 79 -0.51 3.16 -14.15
N VAL A 80 -1.65 3.82 -13.91
CA VAL A 80 -2.22 3.95 -12.58
C VAL A 80 -2.94 2.68 -12.17
N VAL A 81 -2.66 2.20 -10.98
CA VAL A 81 -3.31 1.03 -10.40
C VAL A 81 -4.15 1.49 -9.21
N VAL A 82 -5.44 1.20 -9.28
CA VAL A 82 -6.41 1.49 -8.22
C VAL A 82 -7.08 0.20 -7.78
N PHE A 83 -7.10 -0.06 -6.48
CA PHE A 83 -7.93 -1.08 -5.86
C PHE A 83 -8.93 -0.43 -4.92
N GLU A 84 -10.18 -0.85 -5.01
CA GLU A 84 -11.18 -0.67 -3.98
C GLU A 84 -11.19 -1.90 -3.07
N VAL A 85 -11.14 -1.66 -1.77
CA VAL A 85 -11.13 -2.69 -0.74
C VAL A 85 -12.31 -2.46 0.19
N LEU A 86 -13.24 -3.40 0.21
CA LEU A 86 -14.34 -3.39 1.16
C LEU A 86 -13.95 -4.15 2.42
N ARG A 87 -14.30 -3.59 3.58
CA ARG A 87 -13.91 -4.10 4.90
C ARG A 87 -15.13 -4.11 5.83
N SER A 88 -15.18 -5.12 6.69
CA SER A 88 -16.24 -5.23 7.70
C SER A 88 -16.18 -4.08 8.70
N GLY A 89 -17.30 -3.38 8.91
CA GLY A 89 -17.43 -2.31 9.89
C GLY A 89 -16.62 -1.04 9.61
N ARG A 90 -16.13 -0.86 8.37
CA ARG A 90 -15.35 0.31 7.94
C ARG A 90 -15.79 0.76 6.55
N GLY A 91 -15.58 2.03 6.25
CA GLY A 91 -15.77 2.54 4.89
C GLY A 91 -14.81 1.93 3.86
N PRO A 92 -15.07 2.16 2.57
CA PRO A 92 -14.19 1.68 1.52
C PRO A 92 -12.77 2.24 1.69
N LEU A 93 -11.79 1.43 1.35
CA LEU A 93 -10.40 1.81 1.28
C LEU A 93 -9.96 1.76 -0.17
N TYR A 94 -9.41 2.85 -0.67
CA TYR A 94 -8.76 2.86 -1.97
C TYR A 94 -7.26 2.73 -1.79
N VAL A 95 -6.62 1.88 -2.61
CA VAL A 95 -5.17 1.74 -2.64
C VAL A 95 -4.68 2.08 -4.03
N ILE A 96 -3.89 3.13 -4.15
CA ILE A 96 -3.52 3.74 -5.43
C ILE A 96 -2.00 3.90 -5.51
N TRP A 97 -1.45 3.60 -6.68
CA TRP A 97 -0.06 3.91 -7.03
C TRP A 97 0.14 3.97 -8.53
N GLN A 98 1.22 4.57 -8.97
CA GLN A 98 1.64 4.50 -10.37
C GLN A 98 2.58 3.32 -10.58
N ARG A 99 2.27 2.46 -11.55
CA ARG A 99 3.15 1.39 -11.97
C ARG A 99 4.29 1.97 -12.80
N ARG A 100 5.51 1.81 -12.33
CA ARG A 100 6.72 2.27 -12.98
C ARG A 100 7.70 1.12 -13.12
N ASP A 101 8.65 1.26 -14.03
CA ASP A 101 9.79 0.37 -14.12
C ASP A 101 10.61 0.44 -12.81
N ALA A 102 10.92 -0.73 -12.24
CA ALA A 102 11.60 -0.79 -10.94
C ALA A 102 13.07 -0.31 -10.98
N PHE A 103 13.67 -0.24 -12.17
CA PHE A 103 15.07 0.13 -12.31
C PHE A 103 15.27 1.57 -12.79
N SER A 104 14.32 2.11 -13.55
CA SER A 104 14.44 3.44 -14.16
C SER A 104 13.36 4.42 -13.69
N GLY A 105 12.32 3.96 -13.04
CA GLY A 105 11.16 4.75 -12.64
C GLY A 105 11.08 5.08 -11.14
N GLU A 106 11.97 4.55 -10.32
CA GLU A 106 11.92 4.73 -8.87
C GLU A 106 12.11 6.20 -8.48
N ASP A 107 13.06 6.88 -9.11
CA ASP A 107 13.40 8.29 -8.87
C ASP A 107 12.60 9.27 -9.76
N ALA A 108 11.72 8.77 -10.62
CA ALA A 108 10.92 9.64 -11.47
C ALA A 108 9.97 10.51 -10.62
N PRO A 109 9.79 11.80 -10.97
CA PRO A 109 8.93 12.70 -10.21
C PRO A 109 7.51 12.18 -10.14
N ALA A 110 6.81 12.47 -9.03
CA ALA A 110 5.43 12.11 -8.83
C ALA A 110 4.54 12.76 -9.89
N THR A 111 3.54 12.01 -10.36
CA THR A 111 2.62 12.45 -11.43
C THR A 111 1.29 12.87 -10.81
N ARG A 112 0.74 13.99 -11.27
CA ARG A 112 -0.60 14.42 -10.85
C ARG A 112 -1.64 13.42 -11.35
N PHE A 113 -2.51 13.02 -10.44
CA PHE A 113 -3.65 12.15 -10.70
C PHE A 113 -4.91 12.75 -10.10
N GLU A 114 -6.02 12.58 -10.80
CA GLU A 114 -7.33 13.05 -10.39
C GLU A 114 -8.35 11.94 -10.55
N MET A 115 -9.23 11.77 -9.58
CA MET A 115 -10.34 10.83 -9.62
C MET A 115 -11.61 11.44 -9.05
N ASP A 116 -12.75 10.92 -9.49
CA ASP A 116 -14.03 11.28 -8.90
C ASP A 116 -14.07 10.90 -7.42
N TRP A 117 -14.52 11.87 -6.60
CA TRP A 117 -14.58 11.70 -5.17
C TRP A 117 -15.87 12.27 -4.60
N LYS A 118 -16.71 11.39 -4.09
CA LYS A 118 -18.06 11.78 -3.60
C LYS A 118 -18.09 12.07 -2.11
N GLU A 119 -17.04 11.67 -1.38
CA GLU A 119 -17.00 11.83 0.07
C GLU A 119 -16.51 13.24 0.46
N PRO A 120 -17.00 13.81 1.57
CA PRO A 120 -16.65 15.15 1.99
C PRO A 120 -15.19 15.31 2.41
N ALA A 121 -14.60 14.22 2.90
CA ALA A 121 -13.23 14.19 3.39
C ALA A 121 -12.59 12.81 3.22
N CYS A 122 -11.28 12.77 3.29
CA CYS A 122 -10.54 11.50 3.35
C CYS A 122 -9.30 11.63 4.26
N VAL A 123 -8.81 10.47 4.69
CA VAL A 123 -7.52 10.33 5.34
C VAL A 123 -6.59 9.56 4.42
N MET A 124 -5.37 10.05 4.27
CA MET A 124 -4.36 9.41 3.44
C MET A 124 -3.10 9.08 4.22
N VAL A 125 -2.53 7.94 3.89
CA VAL A 125 -1.20 7.54 4.35
C VAL A 125 -0.55 6.69 3.25
N ASP A 126 0.72 6.89 2.98
CA ASP A 126 1.45 6.03 2.07
C ASP A 126 1.93 4.74 2.76
N ALA A 127 2.46 3.82 1.97
CA ALA A 127 2.98 2.55 2.49
C ALA A 127 4.15 2.73 3.47
N LEU A 128 4.89 3.82 3.41
CA LEU A 128 6.00 4.14 4.28
C LEU A 128 5.58 4.92 5.54
N GLY A 129 4.35 5.47 5.56
CA GLY A 129 3.77 6.17 6.71
C GLY A 129 3.75 7.68 6.60
N ALA A 130 4.15 8.22 5.46
CA ALA A 130 4.01 9.63 5.19
C ALA A 130 2.55 9.99 4.84
N ALA A 131 2.15 11.24 5.07
CA ALA A 131 0.89 11.80 4.61
C ALA A 131 1.15 12.55 3.30
N PRO A 132 0.80 11.97 2.12
CA PRO A 132 1.01 12.65 0.85
C PRO A 132 0.12 13.89 0.75
N PRO A 133 0.57 14.94 0.06
CA PRO A 133 -0.27 16.12 -0.18
C PRO A 133 -1.41 15.77 -1.14
N PHE A 134 -2.61 16.26 -0.83
CA PHE A 134 -3.80 16.09 -1.65
C PHE A 134 -4.76 17.27 -1.52
N THR A 135 -5.70 17.38 -2.45
CA THR A 135 -6.83 18.31 -2.36
C THR A 135 -8.13 17.59 -2.71
N VAL A 136 -9.19 17.91 -1.98
CA VAL A 136 -10.56 17.47 -2.27
C VAL A 136 -11.38 18.71 -2.60
N GLY A 137 -12.07 18.71 -3.72
CA GLY A 137 -12.93 19.82 -4.11
C GLY A 137 -13.67 19.54 -5.43
N ASN A 138 -14.81 20.15 -5.60
CA ASN A 138 -15.64 20.03 -6.80
C ASN A 138 -15.98 18.58 -7.22
N GLY A 139 -16.08 17.66 -6.26
CA GLY A 139 -16.34 16.26 -6.55
C GLY A 139 -15.11 15.44 -6.99
N HIS A 140 -13.92 16.01 -6.87
CA HIS A 140 -12.67 15.37 -7.27
C HIS A 140 -11.65 15.31 -6.13
N LEU A 141 -10.83 14.28 -6.17
CA LEU A 141 -9.66 14.09 -5.35
C LEU A 141 -8.43 14.20 -6.25
N CYS A 142 -7.57 15.17 -5.96
CA CYS A 142 -6.30 15.37 -6.67
C CYS A 142 -5.13 15.05 -5.76
N LEU A 143 -4.18 14.24 -6.23
CA LEU A 143 -2.98 13.84 -5.50
C LEU A 143 -1.79 13.61 -6.44
N LEU A 144 -0.61 13.44 -5.86
CA LEU A 144 0.61 13.09 -6.58
C LEU A 144 0.91 11.60 -6.38
N LEU A 145 1.03 10.86 -7.48
CA LEU A 145 1.33 9.43 -7.48
C LEU A 145 2.79 9.15 -7.81
N SER A 146 3.36 8.22 -7.07
CA SER A 146 4.64 7.58 -7.34
C SER A 146 4.44 6.05 -7.39
N ASN A 147 5.52 5.28 -7.40
CA ASN A 147 5.48 3.83 -7.22
C ASN A 147 5.15 3.40 -5.78
N THR A 148 5.16 4.32 -4.80
CA THR A 148 4.76 4.04 -3.42
C THR A 148 3.24 4.01 -3.29
N PRO A 149 2.63 2.90 -2.83
CA PRO A 149 1.18 2.82 -2.65
C PRO A 149 0.67 3.81 -1.61
N ILE A 150 -0.44 4.47 -1.92
CA ILE A 150 -1.18 5.36 -1.03
C ILE A 150 -2.48 4.67 -0.63
N PHE A 151 -2.78 4.65 0.66
CA PHE A 151 -4.04 4.20 1.23
C PHE A 151 -4.94 5.40 1.49
N ILE A 152 -6.16 5.38 0.97
CA ILE A 152 -7.13 6.47 1.07
C ILE A 152 -8.40 5.91 1.70
N GLU A 153 -8.74 6.39 2.89
CA GLU A 153 -10.01 6.09 3.55
C GLU A 153 -10.97 7.25 3.41
N ALA A 154 -12.16 6.97 2.90
CA ALA A 154 -13.25 7.94 2.97
C ALA A 154 -13.64 8.15 4.44
N VAL A 155 -13.63 9.39 4.88
CA VAL A 155 -14.21 9.77 6.17
C VAL A 155 -15.65 10.12 5.91
N GLY A 156 -16.53 9.11 5.93
CA GLY A 156 -17.96 9.33 5.94
C GLY A 156 -18.34 10.18 7.15
N ASN A 157 -19.36 10.99 7.05
CA ASN A 157 -20.01 11.57 8.22
C ASN A 157 -20.29 10.41 9.18
N LEU A 158 -19.51 10.31 10.25
CA LEU A 158 -19.89 9.55 11.42
C LEU A 158 -21.21 10.18 11.86
N GLY A 159 -22.31 9.59 11.37
CA GLY A 159 -23.63 10.09 11.63
C GLY A 159 -23.73 10.41 13.12
N SER A 160 -24.10 11.64 13.40
CA SER A 160 -24.55 12.11 14.68
C SER A 160 -25.75 11.26 15.12
N ASN A 161 -25.46 10.06 15.59
CA ASN A 161 -26.35 9.29 16.46
C ASN A 161 -25.90 9.59 17.90
N LEU A 162 -26.32 10.73 18.41
CA LEU A 162 -26.55 10.98 19.81
C LEU A 162 -27.99 10.55 20.16
#